data_1aa47f20a03d9a2b8c60530e68a2f680
#
_entry.id   1aa47f20a03d9a2b8c60530e68a2f680
#
_cell.length_a   1.000
_cell.length_b   1.000
_cell.length_c   1.000
_cell.angle_alpha   90.00
_cell.angle_beta   90.00
_cell.angle_gamma   90.00
#
_symmetry.space_group_name_H-M   'P 1'
#
loop_
_entity.id
_entity.type
_entity.pdbx_description
1 polymer ?
#
loop_
_entity_poly.entity_id
_entity_poly.type
_entity_poly.pdbx_seq_one_letter_code
_entity_poly.pdbx_strand_id
1 'polypeptide(L)'
;MMNSVGTPWLWGSFAAVIVVMLAIDLLLQGRKGAHTMTLKQAASWSLVWVSLSLLFNFGFWYYLNETAGRAVADTQALAFLTGYLIEKALAVDNVFVWLMLFSYFAVPANLQRRVLIYGVLGAIVLRTIMIFAGSWLVSQFQWLLYLFGAFLLFTGIKMALAKEDDSAIGDKPLVKWLRSHLRMTDSQEGERFFVRRNGILLATPLVLVLILVELSDVIFAVDSIPAIFAVTTDPFIVLTSNLFAIMGLRAMYFLLANVAERFSMLKYGLSVILVFIGIKMLIIDFFHIPIGISLGVVAGILTLTLLINAWVNRRNDRLAKKQP
;
A
#
# COMPACT_ATOMS: atom_id res chain seq x y z
N MET A 1 -10.17 0.36 27.80
CA MET A 1 -10.18 1.50 26.88
C MET A 1 -8.89 1.44 26.11
N MET A 2 -8.92 1.48 24.78
CA MET A 2 -7.70 1.52 23.97
C MET A 2 -6.96 2.81 24.32
N ASN A 3 -5.73 2.71 24.86
CA ASN A 3 -4.89 3.86 25.12
C ASN A 3 -4.41 4.42 23.78
N SER A 4 -5.15 5.36 23.20
CA SER A 4 -4.80 6.02 21.96
C SER A 4 -4.39 7.47 22.24
N VAL A 5 -3.34 7.94 21.58
CA VAL A 5 -3.00 9.37 21.54
C VAL A 5 -3.98 10.19 20.70
N GLY A 6 -4.85 9.51 19.95
CA GLY A 6 -5.87 10.11 19.09
C GLY A 6 -6.98 10.79 19.87
N THR A 7 -6.82 12.07 20.19
CA THR A 7 -7.91 12.89 20.73
C THR A 7 -8.98 13.13 19.66
N PRO A 8 -10.25 13.45 20.03
CA PRO A 8 -11.29 13.79 19.06
C PRO A 8 -10.87 14.90 18.08
N TRP A 9 -10.07 15.85 18.54
CA TRP A 9 -9.52 16.92 17.72
C TRP A 9 -8.52 16.39 16.68
N LEU A 10 -7.62 15.49 17.09
CA LEU A 10 -6.67 14.86 16.16
C LEU A 10 -7.38 14.00 15.11
N TRP A 11 -8.39 13.23 15.50
CA TRP A 11 -9.21 12.48 14.55
C TRP A 11 -9.95 13.38 13.56
N GLY A 12 -10.54 14.48 14.05
CA GLY A 12 -11.23 15.45 13.21
C GLY A 12 -10.30 16.17 12.24
N SER A 13 -9.13 16.62 12.72
CA SER A 13 -8.13 17.28 11.87
C SER A 13 -7.55 16.33 10.81
N PHE A 14 -7.27 15.09 11.19
CA PHE A 14 -6.82 14.05 10.27
C PHE A 14 -7.87 13.77 9.18
N ALA A 15 -9.14 13.56 9.58
CA ALA A 15 -10.22 13.33 8.61
C ALA A 15 -10.36 14.50 7.63
N ALA A 16 -10.27 15.76 8.12
CA ALA A 16 -10.30 16.95 7.29
C ALA A 16 -9.11 16.97 6.30
N VAL A 17 -7.90 16.66 6.76
CA VAL A 17 -6.71 16.58 5.90
C VAL A 17 -6.90 15.53 4.81
N ILE A 18 -7.35 14.32 5.14
CA ILE A 18 -7.60 13.25 4.15
C ILE A 18 -8.65 13.68 3.12
N VAL A 19 -9.76 14.27 3.56
CA VAL A 19 -10.81 14.75 2.64
C VAL A 19 -10.27 15.83 1.71
N VAL A 20 -9.50 16.79 2.22
CA VAL A 20 -8.85 17.83 1.40
C VAL A 20 -7.86 17.20 0.41
N MET A 21 -7.03 16.28 0.87
CA MET A 21 -6.07 15.56 0.01
C MET A 21 -6.79 14.78 -1.11
N LEU A 22 -7.87 14.07 -0.79
CA LEU A 22 -8.69 13.37 -1.78
C LEU A 22 -9.34 14.35 -2.76
N ALA A 23 -9.89 15.46 -2.27
CA ALA A 23 -10.48 16.48 -3.13
C ALA A 23 -9.45 17.08 -4.09
N ILE A 24 -8.26 17.40 -3.61
CA ILE A 24 -7.14 17.87 -4.43
C ILE A 24 -6.77 16.81 -5.49
N ASP A 25 -6.61 15.56 -5.07
CA ASP A 25 -6.25 14.47 -5.97
C ASP A 25 -7.31 14.25 -7.08
N LEU A 26 -8.60 14.32 -6.72
CA LEU A 26 -9.71 14.18 -7.66
C LEU A 26 -9.88 15.39 -8.58
N LEU A 27 -9.82 16.62 -8.04
CA LEU A 27 -10.09 17.85 -8.77
C LEU A 27 -8.96 18.26 -9.72
N LEU A 28 -7.71 18.21 -9.25
CA LEU A 28 -6.57 18.66 -10.06
C LEU A 28 -6.27 17.69 -11.20
N GLN A 29 -6.51 16.41 -11.00
CA GLN A 29 -6.28 15.40 -12.02
C GLN A 29 -7.55 15.13 -12.84
N GLY A 30 -8.75 15.54 -12.38
CA GLY A 30 -10.03 15.47 -13.10
C GLY A 30 -10.07 16.37 -14.32
N ARG A 31 -9.44 17.54 -14.27
CA ARG A 31 -9.52 18.58 -15.29
C ARG A 31 -8.68 18.35 -16.56
N LYS A 32 -7.65 17.52 -16.52
CA LYS A 32 -6.80 17.22 -17.67
C LYS A 32 -7.23 15.90 -18.29
N GLY A 33 -8.19 15.91 -19.20
CA GLY A 33 -8.68 14.76 -20.00
C GLY A 33 -7.82 13.47 -20.04
N ALA A 34 -8.03 12.55 -20.90
CA ALA A 34 -7.38 11.23 -21.03
C ALA A 34 -5.84 11.22 -21.19
N HIS A 35 -5.12 12.25 -20.70
CA HIS A 35 -3.66 12.28 -20.76
C HIS A 35 -3.03 11.37 -19.72
N THR A 36 -2.23 10.42 -20.19
CA THR A 36 -1.32 9.63 -19.36
C THR A 36 -0.36 10.56 -18.62
N MET A 37 -0.22 10.36 -17.31
CA MET A 37 0.69 11.13 -16.47
C MET A 37 2.13 10.92 -16.94
N THR A 38 2.88 12.00 -17.19
CA THR A 38 4.31 11.87 -17.54
C THR A 38 5.12 11.43 -16.32
N LEU A 39 6.28 10.80 -16.57
CA LEU A 39 7.18 10.36 -15.50
C LEU A 39 7.56 11.50 -14.54
N LYS A 40 7.83 12.70 -15.08
CA LYS A 40 8.14 13.90 -14.26
C LYS A 40 6.95 14.31 -13.38
N GLN A 41 5.75 14.29 -13.92
CA GLN A 41 4.53 14.60 -13.16
C GLN A 41 4.27 13.57 -12.07
N ALA A 42 4.41 12.29 -12.38
CA ALA A 42 4.26 11.20 -11.41
C ALA A 42 5.28 11.31 -10.27
N ALA A 43 6.55 11.59 -10.59
CA ALA A 43 7.60 11.82 -9.59
C ALA A 43 7.31 13.06 -8.72
N SER A 44 6.90 14.17 -9.33
CA SER A 44 6.54 15.40 -8.59
C SER A 44 5.37 15.16 -7.64
N TRP A 45 4.32 14.47 -8.09
CA TRP A 45 3.18 14.13 -7.24
C TRP A 45 3.55 13.15 -6.12
N SER A 46 4.39 12.16 -6.42
CA SER A 46 4.90 11.26 -5.37
C SER A 46 5.67 12.04 -4.30
N LEU A 47 6.50 13.01 -4.70
CA LEU A 47 7.23 13.88 -3.77
C LEU A 47 6.27 14.75 -2.94
N VAL A 48 5.23 15.30 -3.55
CA VAL A 48 4.19 16.07 -2.83
C VAL A 48 3.54 15.22 -1.74
N TRP A 49 3.14 13.99 -2.06
CA TRP A 49 2.50 13.09 -1.09
C TRP A 49 3.44 12.72 0.06
N VAL A 50 4.71 12.44 -0.23
CA VAL A 50 5.73 12.20 0.81
C VAL A 50 5.92 13.43 1.68
N SER A 51 6.03 14.62 1.08
CA SER A 51 6.19 15.87 1.82
C SER A 51 5.01 16.17 2.73
N LEU A 52 3.77 15.95 2.26
CA LEU A 52 2.57 16.13 3.07
C LEU A 52 2.52 15.15 4.26
N SER A 53 2.94 13.91 4.06
CA SER A 53 3.06 12.93 5.15
C SER A 53 4.08 13.36 6.20
N LEU A 54 5.25 13.85 5.78
CA LEU A 54 6.28 14.35 6.69
C LEU A 54 5.85 15.62 7.42
N LEU A 55 5.15 16.54 6.75
CA LEU A 55 4.57 17.74 7.36
C LEU A 55 3.49 17.37 8.41
N PHE A 56 2.63 16.41 8.10
CA PHE A 56 1.67 15.90 9.07
C PHE A 56 2.39 15.32 10.29
N ASN A 57 3.38 14.47 10.08
CA ASN A 57 4.15 13.87 11.18
C ASN A 57 4.86 14.93 12.03
N PHE A 58 5.43 15.96 11.41
CA PHE A 58 6.03 17.07 12.13
C PHE A 58 5.00 17.86 12.95
N GLY A 59 3.84 18.17 12.39
CA GLY A 59 2.74 18.82 13.11
C GLY A 59 2.20 17.97 14.26
N PHE A 60 2.09 16.66 14.05
CA PHE A 60 1.70 15.68 15.06
C PHE A 60 2.75 15.62 16.20
N TRP A 61 4.02 15.55 15.86
CA TRP A 61 5.12 15.61 16.83
C TRP A 61 5.08 16.91 17.64
N TYR A 62 4.92 18.06 16.99
CA TYR A 62 4.84 19.37 17.65
C TYR A 62 3.67 19.43 18.64
N TYR A 63 2.49 18.99 18.21
CA TYR A 63 1.31 18.94 19.06
C TYR A 63 1.51 18.04 20.29
N LEU A 64 2.08 16.85 20.13
CA LEU A 64 2.38 15.96 21.24
C LEU A 64 3.47 16.48 22.16
N ASN A 65 4.47 17.18 21.62
CA ASN A 65 5.52 17.80 22.43
C ASN A 65 4.95 18.83 23.40
N GLU A 66 3.98 19.63 22.96
CA GLU A 66 3.32 20.65 23.79
C GLU A 66 2.30 20.05 24.78
N THR A 67 1.67 18.92 24.44
CA THR A 67 0.54 18.38 25.23
C THR A 67 0.90 17.17 26.09
N ALA A 68 1.82 16.32 25.64
CA ALA A 68 2.18 15.05 26.29
C ALA A 68 3.67 14.93 26.63
N GLY A 69 4.47 15.92 26.22
CA GLY A 69 5.91 15.97 26.47
C GLY A 69 6.75 15.28 25.38
N ARG A 70 8.03 15.65 25.35
CA ARG A 70 8.98 15.32 24.28
C ARG A 70 9.16 13.80 24.08
N ALA A 71 9.29 13.05 25.16
CA ALA A 71 9.51 11.60 25.07
C ALA A 71 8.37 10.87 24.37
N VAL A 72 7.12 11.29 24.65
CA VAL A 72 5.93 10.75 23.97
C VAL A 72 5.91 11.18 22.52
N ALA A 73 6.16 12.47 22.24
CA ALA A 73 6.19 13.01 20.89
C ALA A 73 7.22 12.28 20.00
N ASP A 74 8.46 12.11 20.49
CA ASP A 74 9.52 11.41 19.76
C ASP A 74 9.12 9.95 19.46
N THR A 75 8.58 9.23 20.46
CA THR A 75 8.18 7.84 20.30
C THR A 75 7.06 7.68 19.27
N GLN A 76 6.02 8.50 19.36
CA GLN A 76 4.83 8.37 18.51
C GLN A 76 5.09 8.86 17.07
N ALA A 77 5.90 9.91 16.90
CA ALA A 77 6.32 10.36 15.57
C ALA A 77 7.21 9.33 14.86
N LEU A 78 8.13 8.68 15.59
CA LEU A 78 8.93 7.58 15.05
C LEU A 78 8.07 6.36 14.71
N ALA A 79 7.03 6.06 15.52
CA ALA A 79 6.08 5.00 15.23
C ALA A 79 5.31 5.27 13.93
N PHE A 80 4.83 6.51 13.75
CA PHE A 80 4.19 6.93 12.49
C PHE A 80 5.13 6.78 11.29
N LEU A 81 6.36 7.28 11.38
CA LEU A 81 7.33 7.17 10.28
C LEU A 81 7.66 5.72 9.94
N THR A 82 7.83 4.89 10.97
CA THR A 82 8.11 3.46 10.75
C THR A 82 6.94 2.77 10.07
N GLY A 83 5.71 2.97 10.55
CA GLY A 83 4.50 2.45 9.93
C GLY A 83 4.32 2.94 8.50
N TYR A 84 4.51 4.24 8.26
CA TYR A 84 4.46 4.84 6.94
C TYR A 84 5.48 4.22 5.98
N LEU A 85 6.73 4.02 6.41
CA LEU A 85 7.79 3.47 5.58
C LEU A 85 7.55 1.99 5.24
N ILE A 86 7.11 1.20 6.23
CA ILE A 86 6.73 -0.20 6.02
C ILE A 86 5.57 -0.29 5.01
N GLU A 87 4.50 0.45 5.25
CA GLU A 87 3.33 0.43 4.36
C GLU A 87 3.69 0.92 2.95
N LYS A 88 4.48 2.00 2.86
CA LYS A 88 4.93 2.52 1.57
C LYS A 88 5.77 1.52 0.79
N ALA A 89 6.61 0.75 1.48
CA ALA A 89 7.40 -0.30 0.87
C ALA A 89 6.53 -1.46 0.36
N LEU A 90 5.61 -1.95 1.21
CA LEU A 90 4.69 -3.03 0.84
C LEU A 90 3.69 -2.61 -0.24
N ALA A 91 3.30 -1.35 -0.26
CA ALA A 91 2.40 -0.78 -1.25
C ALA A 91 2.97 -0.79 -2.69
N VAL A 92 4.28 -0.95 -2.87
CA VAL A 92 4.88 -1.12 -4.20
C VAL A 92 4.41 -2.44 -4.84
N ASP A 93 4.28 -3.51 -4.06
CA ASP A 93 3.79 -4.80 -4.56
C ASP A 93 2.34 -4.70 -5.04
N ASN A 94 1.49 -3.91 -4.36
CA ASN A 94 0.12 -3.63 -4.81
C ASN A 94 0.13 -3.02 -6.21
N VAL A 95 1.05 -2.09 -6.46
CA VAL A 95 1.18 -1.44 -7.77
C VAL A 95 1.61 -2.43 -8.86
N PHE A 96 2.50 -3.37 -8.57
CA PHE A 96 2.87 -4.40 -9.54
C PHE A 96 1.69 -5.32 -9.89
N VAL A 97 0.88 -5.70 -8.91
CA VAL A 97 -0.33 -6.49 -9.17
C VAL A 97 -1.33 -5.69 -10.01
N TRP A 98 -1.50 -4.40 -9.77
CA TRP A 98 -2.34 -3.54 -10.60
C TRP A 98 -1.84 -3.45 -12.04
N LEU A 99 -0.52 -3.28 -12.25
CA LEU A 99 0.09 -3.28 -13.57
C LEU A 99 -0.20 -4.60 -14.30
N MET A 100 -0.04 -5.72 -13.62
CA MET A 100 -0.29 -7.04 -14.16
C MET A 100 -1.78 -7.24 -14.51
N LEU A 101 -2.70 -6.82 -13.63
CA LEU A 101 -4.15 -6.87 -13.88
C LEU A 101 -4.53 -6.03 -15.09
N PHE A 102 -4.06 -4.79 -15.18
CA PHE A 102 -4.38 -3.92 -16.32
C PHE A 102 -3.80 -4.44 -17.63
N SER A 103 -2.61 -5.00 -17.61
CA SER A 103 -2.00 -5.65 -18.78
C SER A 103 -2.79 -6.87 -19.22
N TYR A 104 -3.11 -7.77 -18.27
CA TYR A 104 -3.85 -9.00 -18.56
C TYR A 104 -5.24 -8.75 -19.15
N PHE A 105 -5.97 -7.78 -18.58
CA PHE A 105 -7.31 -7.41 -19.04
C PHE A 105 -7.30 -6.38 -20.18
N ALA A 106 -6.12 -6.05 -20.71
CA ALA A 106 -5.89 -5.07 -21.77
C ALA A 106 -6.65 -3.75 -21.51
N VAL A 107 -6.64 -3.26 -20.24
CA VAL A 107 -7.35 -2.05 -19.85
C VAL A 107 -6.64 -0.82 -20.44
N PRO A 108 -7.30 -0.04 -21.31
CA PRO A 108 -6.70 1.16 -21.90
C PRO A 108 -6.24 2.16 -20.83
N ALA A 109 -5.13 2.86 -21.06
CA ALA A 109 -4.52 3.77 -20.09
C ALA A 109 -5.46 4.88 -19.58
N ASN A 110 -6.37 5.36 -20.41
CA ASN A 110 -7.40 6.32 -20.04
C ASN A 110 -8.41 5.77 -19.03
N LEU A 111 -8.68 4.46 -19.05
CA LEU A 111 -9.61 3.78 -18.15
C LEU A 111 -8.93 3.31 -16.86
N GLN A 112 -7.62 3.00 -16.89
CA GLN A 112 -6.84 2.61 -15.70
C GLN A 112 -6.97 3.67 -14.60
N ARG A 113 -6.88 4.95 -14.96
CA ARG A 113 -7.04 6.06 -14.03
C ARG A 113 -8.35 5.98 -13.24
N ARG A 114 -9.46 5.64 -13.92
CA ARG A 114 -10.77 5.56 -13.29
C ARG A 114 -10.83 4.40 -12.29
N VAL A 115 -10.30 3.24 -12.66
CA VAL A 115 -10.19 2.09 -11.75
C VAL A 115 -9.32 2.43 -10.54
N LEU A 116 -8.19 3.12 -10.74
CA LEU A 116 -7.30 3.53 -9.66
C LEU A 116 -7.94 4.52 -8.68
N ILE A 117 -8.81 5.44 -9.15
CA ILE A 117 -9.54 6.36 -8.27
C ILE A 117 -10.47 5.59 -7.34
N TYR A 118 -11.30 4.71 -7.90
CA TYR A 118 -12.23 3.92 -7.10
C TYR A 118 -11.50 2.88 -6.24
N GLY A 119 -10.40 2.30 -6.75
CA GLY A 119 -9.54 1.40 -5.99
C GLY A 119 -8.93 2.06 -4.76
N VAL A 120 -8.40 3.29 -4.88
CA VAL A 120 -7.87 4.02 -3.72
C VAL A 120 -8.98 4.36 -2.72
N LEU A 121 -10.17 4.74 -3.19
CA LEU A 121 -11.31 5.02 -2.30
C LEU A 121 -11.77 3.76 -1.56
N GLY A 122 -11.88 2.63 -2.26
CA GLY A 122 -12.20 1.34 -1.65
C GLY A 122 -11.14 0.89 -0.65
N ALA A 123 -9.86 1.01 -1.01
CA ALA A 123 -8.74 0.72 -0.13
C ALA A 123 -8.80 1.53 1.19
N ILE A 124 -9.12 2.83 1.14
CA ILE A 124 -9.29 3.67 2.33
C ILE A 124 -10.38 3.09 3.24
N VAL A 125 -11.54 2.74 2.69
CA VAL A 125 -12.66 2.19 3.45
C VAL A 125 -12.31 0.83 4.04
N LEU A 126 -11.81 -0.09 3.21
CA LEU A 126 -11.50 -1.46 3.62
C LEU A 126 -10.39 -1.49 4.68
N ARG A 127 -9.31 -0.74 4.49
CA ARG A 127 -8.21 -0.66 5.47
C ARG A 127 -8.65 -0.01 6.77
N THR A 128 -9.49 1.03 6.70
CA THR A 128 -10.05 1.64 7.91
C THR A 128 -10.81 0.60 8.74
N ILE A 129 -11.70 -0.18 8.09
CA ILE A 129 -12.44 -1.26 8.74
C ILE A 129 -11.49 -2.31 9.33
N MET A 130 -10.52 -2.78 8.54
CA MET A 130 -9.57 -3.81 8.95
C MET A 130 -8.67 -3.35 10.11
N ILE A 131 -8.22 -2.10 10.10
CA ILE A 131 -7.37 -1.54 11.17
C ILE A 131 -8.16 -1.43 12.47
N PHE A 132 -9.38 -0.91 12.45
CA PHE A 132 -10.20 -0.83 13.66
C PHE A 132 -10.58 -2.22 14.19
N ALA A 133 -10.96 -3.14 13.30
CA ALA A 133 -11.25 -4.53 13.67
C ALA A 133 -10.00 -5.22 14.24
N GLY A 134 -8.85 -5.07 13.59
CA GLY A 134 -7.57 -5.62 14.04
C GLY A 134 -7.10 -5.01 15.36
N SER A 135 -7.19 -3.69 15.53
CA SER A 135 -6.83 -3.02 16.79
C SER A 135 -7.74 -3.47 17.95
N TRP A 136 -9.04 -3.60 17.69
CA TRP A 136 -9.97 -4.14 18.67
C TRP A 136 -9.59 -5.58 19.02
N LEU A 137 -9.33 -6.42 18.04
CA LEU A 137 -9.00 -7.83 18.21
C LEU A 137 -7.70 -8.00 19.03
N VAL A 138 -6.65 -7.24 18.70
CA VAL A 138 -5.37 -7.25 19.43
C VAL A 138 -5.55 -6.73 20.87
N SER A 139 -6.43 -5.74 21.08
CA SER A 139 -6.72 -5.24 22.43
C SER A 139 -7.43 -6.26 23.33
N GLN A 140 -8.20 -7.19 22.75
CA GLN A 140 -8.86 -8.28 23.47
C GLN A 140 -7.95 -9.49 23.64
N PHE A 141 -7.12 -9.79 22.65
CA PHE A 141 -6.34 -11.02 22.54
C PHE A 141 -4.88 -10.68 22.21
N GLN A 142 -4.08 -10.34 23.19
CA GLN A 142 -2.67 -9.97 23.01
C GLN A 142 -1.83 -11.09 22.35
N TRP A 143 -2.19 -12.37 22.59
CA TRP A 143 -1.53 -13.50 21.95
C TRP A 143 -1.62 -13.48 20.41
N LEU A 144 -2.56 -12.74 19.83
CA LEU A 144 -2.67 -12.54 18.38
C LEU A 144 -1.41 -11.91 17.78
N LEU A 145 -0.68 -11.09 18.54
CA LEU A 145 0.59 -10.51 18.09
C LEU A 145 1.61 -11.62 17.74
N TYR A 146 1.63 -12.71 18.50
CA TYR A 146 2.50 -13.86 18.20
C TYR A 146 2.05 -14.60 16.94
N LEU A 147 0.73 -14.77 16.77
CA LEU A 147 0.18 -15.36 15.56
C LEU A 147 0.53 -14.49 14.32
N PHE A 148 0.40 -13.19 14.45
CA PHE A 148 0.80 -12.25 13.39
C PHE A 148 2.30 -12.31 13.12
N GLY A 149 3.14 -12.38 14.16
CA GLY A 149 4.58 -12.55 14.02
C GLY A 149 4.96 -13.83 13.27
N ALA A 150 4.36 -14.96 13.63
CA ALA A 150 4.57 -16.23 12.94
C ALA A 150 4.08 -16.17 11.48
N PHE A 151 2.94 -15.55 11.24
CA PHE A 151 2.39 -15.35 9.90
C PHE A 151 3.31 -14.49 9.02
N LEU A 152 3.80 -13.35 9.54
CA LEU A 152 4.73 -12.49 8.81
C LEU A 152 6.06 -13.20 8.52
N LEU A 153 6.59 -13.95 9.48
CA LEU A 153 7.80 -14.74 9.28
C LEU A 153 7.60 -15.77 8.16
N PHE A 154 6.48 -16.50 8.19
CA PHE A 154 6.14 -17.47 7.14
C PHE A 154 5.97 -16.80 5.78
N THR A 155 5.23 -15.69 5.72
CA THR A 155 5.00 -14.93 4.47
C THR A 155 6.31 -14.39 3.91
N GLY A 156 7.18 -13.81 4.75
CA GLY A 156 8.48 -13.30 4.32
C GLY A 156 9.38 -14.40 3.75
N ILE A 157 9.46 -15.57 4.40
CA ILE A 157 10.22 -16.74 3.90
C ILE A 157 9.61 -17.23 2.58
N LYS A 158 8.30 -17.41 2.53
CA LYS A 158 7.60 -17.84 1.32
C LYS A 158 7.84 -16.88 0.15
N MET A 159 7.78 -15.56 0.39
CA MET A 159 8.04 -14.53 -0.62
C MET A 159 9.48 -14.61 -1.15
N ALA A 160 10.48 -14.85 -0.29
CA ALA A 160 11.87 -15.00 -0.70
C ALA A 160 12.09 -16.22 -1.59
N LEU A 161 11.38 -17.33 -1.30
CA LEU A 161 11.54 -18.61 -2.00
C LEU A 161 10.61 -18.77 -3.20
N ALA A 162 9.56 -17.95 -3.32
CA ALA A 162 8.59 -18.03 -4.41
C ALA A 162 9.27 -17.72 -5.75
N LYS A 163 9.15 -18.66 -6.69
CA LYS A 163 9.44 -18.41 -8.12
C LYS A 163 8.34 -17.52 -8.70
N GLU A 164 8.68 -16.77 -9.75
CA GLU A 164 7.67 -16.05 -10.51
C GLU A 164 6.68 -17.05 -11.09
N ASP A 165 5.41 -16.87 -10.74
CA ASP A 165 4.34 -17.75 -11.19
C ASP A 165 3.77 -17.19 -12.49
N ASP A 166 4.19 -17.78 -13.62
CA ASP A 166 3.74 -17.41 -14.98
C ASP A 166 2.29 -17.86 -15.28
N SER A 167 1.55 -18.37 -14.28
CA SER A 167 0.17 -18.79 -14.50
C SER A 167 -0.71 -17.61 -14.92
N ALA A 168 -1.42 -17.76 -16.03
CA ALA A 168 -2.32 -16.72 -16.53
C ALA A 168 -3.38 -16.36 -15.48
N ILE A 169 -3.50 -15.07 -15.15
CA ILE A 169 -4.43 -14.57 -14.13
C ILE A 169 -5.86 -15.04 -14.38
N GLY A 170 -6.27 -15.15 -15.67
CA GLY A 170 -7.60 -15.61 -16.05
C GLY A 170 -7.93 -17.06 -15.71
N ASP A 171 -6.90 -17.89 -15.49
CA ASP A 171 -7.08 -19.29 -15.11
C ASP A 171 -7.26 -19.48 -13.60
N LYS A 172 -7.01 -18.44 -12.82
CA LYS A 172 -7.21 -18.52 -11.36
C LYS A 172 -8.69 -18.77 -11.03
N PRO A 173 -8.98 -19.71 -10.12
CA PRO A 173 -10.37 -20.13 -9.82
C PRO A 173 -11.27 -18.98 -9.40
N LEU A 174 -10.71 -17.98 -8.73
CA LEU A 174 -11.40 -16.78 -8.30
C LEU A 174 -11.92 -15.95 -9.51
N VAL A 175 -11.09 -15.75 -10.53
CA VAL A 175 -11.50 -15.00 -11.73
C VAL A 175 -12.60 -15.72 -12.48
N LYS A 176 -12.50 -17.05 -12.59
CA LYS A 176 -13.53 -17.90 -13.20
C LYS A 176 -14.83 -17.83 -12.40
N TRP A 177 -14.74 -17.89 -11.07
CA TRP A 177 -15.90 -17.76 -10.19
C TRP A 177 -16.60 -16.38 -10.32
N LEU A 178 -15.82 -15.29 -10.31
CA LEU A 178 -16.36 -13.94 -10.50
C LEU A 178 -17.06 -13.80 -11.85
N ARG A 179 -16.46 -14.30 -12.94
CA ARG A 179 -17.06 -14.26 -14.29
C ARG A 179 -18.35 -15.06 -14.38
N SER A 180 -18.46 -16.18 -13.66
CA SER A 180 -19.67 -17.01 -13.69
C SER A 180 -20.84 -16.43 -12.89
N HIS A 181 -20.56 -15.61 -11.87
CA HIS A 181 -21.58 -15.01 -10.99
C HIS A 181 -21.97 -13.59 -11.38
N LEU A 182 -21.08 -12.84 -12.04
CA LEU A 182 -21.38 -11.50 -12.53
C LEU A 182 -22.01 -11.57 -13.93
N ARG A 183 -23.18 -10.96 -14.09
CA ARG A 183 -23.76 -10.72 -15.42
C ARG A 183 -22.94 -9.65 -16.13
N MET A 184 -22.03 -10.06 -16.99
CA MET A 184 -21.07 -9.18 -17.63
C MET A 184 -21.37 -8.96 -19.11
N THR A 185 -20.92 -7.82 -19.64
CA THR A 185 -20.82 -7.57 -21.08
C THR A 185 -19.55 -8.21 -21.64
N ASP A 186 -19.60 -8.67 -22.89
CA ASP A 186 -18.45 -9.27 -23.58
C ASP A 186 -17.37 -8.22 -23.96
N SER A 187 -17.77 -6.97 -24.04
CA SER A 187 -16.88 -5.86 -24.45
C SER A 187 -16.95 -4.70 -23.48
N GLN A 188 -15.85 -3.93 -23.44
CA GLN A 188 -15.79 -2.69 -22.70
C GLN A 188 -16.67 -1.62 -23.36
N GLU A 189 -17.53 -0.96 -22.57
CA GLU A 189 -18.41 0.11 -23.02
C GLU A 189 -18.00 1.48 -22.48
N GLY A 190 -17.04 2.10 -23.12
CA GLY A 190 -16.47 3.38 -22.72
C GLY A 190 -15.94 3.33 -21.29
N GLU A 191 -16.21 4.37 -20.48
CA GLU A 191 -15.73 4.48 -19.09
C GLU A 191 -16.74 3.93 -18.05
N ARG A 192 -17.79 3.25 -18.48
CA ARG A 192 -18.88 2.84 -17.58
C ARG A 192 -18.52 1.54 -16.86
N PHE A 193 -18.78 1.48 -15.57
CA PHE A 193 -18.71 0.25 -14.78
C PHE A 193 -19.94 -0.64 -14.98
N PHE A 194 -21.12 -0.02 -15.12
CA PHE A 194 -22.38 -0.71 -15.34
C PHE A 194 -23.10 -0.13 -16.54
N VAL A 195 -23.74 -0.98 -17.31
CA VAL A 195 -24.56 -0.62 -18.47
C VAL A 195 -25.89 -1.34 -18.43
N ARG A 196 -26.93 -0.71 -18.95
CA ARG A 196 -28.26 -1.30 -18.98
C ARG A 196 -28.58 -1.70 -20.41
N ARG A 197 -28.76 -3.00 -20.65
CA ARG A 197 -29.20 -3.55 -21.93
C ARG A 197 -30.51 -4.34 -21.72
N ASN A 198 -31.54 -4.08 -22.53
CA ASN A 198 -32.84 -4.73 -22.44
C ASN A 198 -33.46 -4.73 -21.03
N GLY A 199 -33.28 -3.62 -20.28
CA GLY A 199 -33.78 -3.51 -18.91
C GLY A 199 -32.92 -4.17 -17.83
N ILE A 200 -31.92 -4.97 -18.21
CA ILE A 200 -31.02 -5.68 -17.29
C ILE A 200 -29.74 -4.87 -17.07
N LEU A 201 -29.32 -4.76 -15.80
CA LEU A 201 -28.04 -4.15 -15.42
C LEU A 201 -26.91 -5.18 -15.60
N LEU A 202 -25.93 -4.85 -16.42
CA LEU A 202 -24.76 -5.67 -16.72
C LEU A 202 -23.50 -4.96 -16.23
N ALA A 203 -22.57 -5.71 -15.65
CA ALA A 203 -21.24 -5.22 -15.29
C ALA A 203 -20.33 -5.22 -16.51
N THR A 204 -19.50 -4.20 -16.66
CA THR A 204 -18.43 -4.19 -17.68
C THR A 204 -17.19 -4.89 -17.19
N PRO A 205 -16.21 -5.23 -18.05
CA PRO A 205 -14.92 -5.76 -17.62
C PRO A 205 -14.18 -4.88 -16.61
N LEU A 206 -14.43 -3.55 -16.57
CA LEU A 206 -13.85 -2.64 -15.55
C LEU A 206 -14.31 -2.98 -14.13
N VAL A 207 -15.53 -3.48 -13.94
CA VAL A 207 -16.01 -3.91 -12.61
C VAL A 207 -15.19 -5.10 -12.12
N LEU A 208 -14.94 -6.08 -13.00
CA LEU A 208 -14.13 -7.23 -12.64
C LEU A 208 -12.71 -6.81 -12.23
N VAL A 209 -12.10 -5.93 -13.02
CA VAL A 209 -10.76 -5.41 -12.71
C VAL A 209 -10.76 -4.63 -11.39
N LEU A 210 -11.77 -3.80 -11.14
CA LEU A 210 -11.90 -3.07 -9.86
C LEU A 210 -12.02 -4.04 -8.67
N ILE A 211 -12.87 -5.06 -8.78
CA ILE A 211 -13.00 -6.08 -7.72
C ILE A 211 -11.66 -6.80 -7.46
N LEU A 212 -10.91 -7.13 -8.51
CA LEU A 212 -9.61 -7.79 -8.36
C LEU A 212 -8.56 -6.85 -7.75
N VAL A 213 -8.60 -5.56 -8.06
CA VAL A 213 -7.76 -4.52 -7.44
C VAL A 213 -8.07 -4.42 -5.95
N GLU A 214 -9.35 -4.29 -5.57
CA GLU A 214 -9.76 -4.23 -4.17
C GLU A 214 -9.42 -5.50 -3.39
N LEU A 215 -9.64 -6.65 -4.01
CA LEU A 215 -9.31 -7.92 -3.38
C LEU A 215 -7.80 -8.10 -3.19
N SER A 216 -6.98 -7.65 -4.14
CA SER A 216 -5.53 -7.64 -3.97
C SER A 216 -5.12 -6.74 -2.81
N ASP A 217 -5.74 -5.56 -2.66
CA ASP A 217 -5.45 -4.67 -1.53
C ASP A 217 -5.81 -5.31 -0.18
N VAL A 218 -6.95 -6.01 -0.09
CA VAL A 218 -7.31 -6.77 1.13
C VAL A 218 -6.26 -7.84 1.45
N ILE A 219 -5.81 -8.61 0.45
CA ILE A 219 -4.79 -9.64 0.64
C ILE A 219 -3.48 -9.02 1.17
N PHE A 220 -3.04 -7.90 0.60
CA PHE A 220 -1.84 -7.20 1.07
C PHE A 220 -2.03 -6.53 2.44
N ALA A 221 -3.24 -6.07 2.75
CA ALA A 221 -3.54 -5.51 4.06
C ALA A 221 -3.46 -6.55 5.18
N VAL A 222 -3.70 -7.84 4.87
CA VAL A 222 -3.51 -8.96 5.82
C VAL A 222 -2.03 -9.09 6.23
N ASP A 223 -1.09 -8.75 5.37
CA ASP A 223 0.35 -8.74 5.69
C ASP A 223 0.78 -7.39 6.31
N SER A 224 0.33 -6.27 5.76
CA SER A 224 0.82 -4.94 6.15
C SER A 224 0.28 -4.46 7.50
N ILE A 225 -0.99 -4.72 7.82
CA ILE A 225 -1.58 -4.28 9.09
C ILE A 225 -0.91 -4.94 10.30
N PRO A 226 -0.69 -6.27 10.34
CA PRO A 226 0.12 -6.91 11.39
C PRO A 226 1.54 -6.36 11.48
N ALA A 227 2.17 -6.04 10.34
CA ALA A 227 3.51 -5.45 10.32
C ALA A 227 3.56 -4.09 11.03
N ILE A 228 2.51 -3.27 10.89
CA ILE A 228 2.41 -1.99 11.61
C ILE A 228 2.07 -2.23 13.08
N PHE A 229 1.26 -3.23 13.43
CA PHE A 229 0.99 -3.59 14.83
C PHE A 229 2.25 -4.03 15.59
N ALA A 230 3.26 -4.54 14.90
CA ALA A 230 4.58 -4.80 15.50
C ALA A 230 5.33 -3.51 15.93
N VAL A 231 4.94 -2.37 15.37
CA VAL A 231 5.53 -1.06 15.69
C VAL A 231 4.72 -0.36 16.78
N THR A 232 3.40 -0.31 16.63
CA THR A 232 2.45 0.30 17.56
C THR A 232 1.07 -0.31 17.42
N THR A 233 0.38 -0.45 18.54
CA THR A 233 -1.03 -0.89 18.56
C THR A 233 -2.02 0.29 18.68
N ASP A 234 -1.50 1.54 18.69
CA ASP A 234 -2.35 2.72 18.72
C ASP A 234 -3.11 2.88 17.39
N PRO A 235 -4.45 2.77 17.38
CA PRO A 235 -5.25 2.80 16.16
C PRO A 235 -5.14 4.11 15.38
N PHE A 236 -4.88 5.24 16.08
CA PHE A 236 -4.67 6.51 15.41
C PHE A 236 -3.42 6.50 14.55
N ILE A 237 -2.30 6.02 15.12
CA ILE A 237 -1.02 5.98 14.41
C ILE A 237 -1.05 4.94 13.28
N VAL A 238 -1.62 3.77 13.56
CA VAL A 238 -1.76 2.70 12.55
C VAL A 238 -2.58 3.20 11.36
N LEU A 239 -3.74 3.83 11.61
CA LEU A 239 -4.60 4.32 10.53
C LEU A 239 -3.96 5.49 9.78
N THR A 240 -3.43 6.49 10.50
CA THR A 240 -2.86 7.68 9.86
C THR A 240 -1.65 7.35 9.01
N SER A 241 -0.70 6.55 9.51
CA SER A 241 0.49 6.13 8.75
C SER A 241 0.11 5.32 7.51
N ASN A 242 -0.88 4.42 7.63
CA ASN A 242 -1.38 3.61 6.53
C ASN A 242 -2.07 4.46 5.46
N LEU A 243 -3.03 5.33 5.83
CA LEU A 243 -3.73 6.14 4.87
C LEU A 243 -2.82 7.15 4.15
N PHE A 244 -1.86 7.76 4.84
CA PHE A 244 -0.87 8.61 4.17
C PHE A 244 0.00 7.82 3.18
N ALA A 245 0.34 6.57 3.47
CA ALA A 245 1.12 5.74 2.57
C ALA A 245 0.35 5.40 1.28
N ILE A 246 -0.95 5.08 1.37
CA ILE A 246 -1.77 4.74 0.20
C ILE A 246 -2.22 5.94 -0.63
N MET A 247 -2.29 7.15 -0.04
CA MET A 247 -2.68 8.36 -0.77
C MET A 247 -1.81 8.63 -2.00
N GLY A 248 -0.56 8.25 -2.01
CA GLY A 248 0.33 8.41 -3.16
C GLY A 248 0.37 7.24 -4.14
N LEU A 249 -0.43 6.17 -3.94
CA LEU A 249 -0.36 4.95 -4.75
C LEU A 249 -0.61 5.20 -6.23
N ARG A 250 -1.54 6.09 -6.56
CA ARG A 250 -1.85 6.40 -7.96
C ARG A 250 -0.68 7.10 -8.67
N ALA A 251 -0.03 8.06 -8.03
CA ALA A 251 1.18 8.69 -8.58
C ALA A 251 2.30 7.65 -8.73
N MET A 252 2.45 6.78 -7.73
CA MET A 252 3.42 5.69 -7.75
C MET A 252 3.12 4.66 -8.83
N TYR A 253 1.84 4.38 -9.13
CA TYR A 253 1.45 3.52 -10.24
C TYR A 253 2.01 4.06 -11.57
N PHE A 254 1.76 5.32 -11.90
CA PHE A 254 2.28 5.90 -13.15
C PHE A 254 3.80 6.05 -13.16
N LEU A 255 4.43 6.21 -11.99
CA LEU A 255 5.88 6.20 -11.89
C LEU A 255 6.44 4.81 -12.20
N LEU A 256 5.89 3.77 -11.59
CA LEU A 256 6.36 2.39 -11.72
C LEU A 256 5.97 1.76 -13.06
N ALA A 257 4.84 2.13 -13.65
CA ALA A 257 4.42 1.65 -14.97
C ALA A 257 5.50 1.84 -16.06
N ASN A 258 6.33 2.88 -15.91
CA ASN A 258 7.42 3.17 -16.85
C ASN A 258 8.75 2.46 -16.52
N VAL A 259 8.88 1.87 -15.33
CA VAL A 259 10.15 1.32 -14.84
C VAL A 259 9.98 -0.01 -14.10
N ALA A 260 8.82 -0.65 -14.19
CA ALA A 260 8.47 -1.85 -13.43
C ALA A 260 9.51 -2.98 -13.58
N GLU A 261 9.98 -3.23 -14.81
CA GLU A 261 10.99 -4.25 -15.10
C GLU A 261 12.35 -4.00 -14.41
N ARG A 262 12.56 -2.79 -13.88
CA ARG A 262 13.80 -2.39 -13.22
C ARG A 262 13.80 -2.65 -11.71
N PHE A 263 12.72 -3.17 -11.12
CA PHE A 263 12.57 -3.36 -9.67
C PHE A 263 12.61 -4.83 -9.23
N SER A 264 13.34 -5.68 -9.95
CA SER A 264 13.42 -7.13 -9.69
C SER A 264 13.91 -7.51 -8.27
N MET A 265 14.70 -6.64 -7.63
CA MET A 265 15.25 -6.93 -6.29
C MET A 265 14.32 -6.52 -5.14
N LEU A 266 13.25 -5.78 -5.40
CA LEU A 266 12.39 -5.24 -4.34
C LEU A 266 11.72 -6.34 -3.51
N LYS A 267 11.25 -7.40 -4.16
CA LYS A 267 10.68 -8.59 -3.54
C LYS A 267 11.57 -9.17 -2.42
N TYR A 268 12.88 -9.23 -2.65
CA TYR A 268 13.82 -9.73 -1.63
C TYR A 268 13.97 -8.76 -0.46
N GLY A 269 14.02 -7.45 -0.72
CA GLY A 269 14.03 -6.45 0.35
C GLY A 269 12.80 -6.51 1.23
N LEU A 270 11.62 -6.62 0.62
CA LEU A 270 10.35 -6.74 1.36
C LEU A 270 10.28 -8.05 2.16
N SER A 271 10.73 -9.17 1.59
CA SER A 271 10.78 -10.44 2.32
C SER A 271 11.67 -10.35 3.57
N VAL A 272 12.83 -9.69 3.48
CA VAL A 272 13.72 -9.48 4.63
C VAL A 272 13.07 -8.58 5.69
N ILE A 273 12.34 -7.54 5.29
CA ILE A 273 11.57 -6.68 6.20
C ILE A 273 10.51 -7.50 6.94
N LEU A 274 9.70 -8.31 6.23
CA LEU A 274 8.66 -9.14 6.84
C LEU A 274 9.25 -10.16 7.82
N VAL A 275 10.36 -10.81 7.46
CA VAL A 275 11.08 -11.72 8.36
C VAL A 275 11.57 -11.00 9.61
N PHE A 276 12.20 -9.83 9.46
CA PHE A 276 12.66 -9.03 10.59
C PHE A 276 11.52 -8.64 11.53
N ILE A 277 10.41 -8.15 10.97
CA ILE A 277 9.23 -7.74 11.74
C ILE A 277 8.59 -8.95 12.42
N GLY A 278 8.47 -10.09 11.72
CA GLY A 278 7.94 -11.34 12.28
C GLY A 278 8.76 -11.83 13.46
N ILE A 279 10.09 -11.85 13.33
CA ILE A 279 11.00 -12.20 14.45
C ILE A 279 10.83 -11.22 15.61
N LYS A 280 10.82 -9.91 15.34
CA LYS A 280 10.62 -8.87 16.36
C LYS A 280 9.35 -9.11 17.17
N MET A 281 8.23 -9.45 16.52
CA MET A 281 6.96 -9.75 17.21
C MET A 281 7.04 -10.99 18.07
N LEU A 282 7.71 -12.06 17.60
CA LEU A 282 7.83 -13.30 18.33
C LEU A 282 8.72 -13.20 19.59
N ILE A 283 9.67 -12.26 19.58
CA ILE A 283 10.61 -12.09 20.71
C ILE A 283 10.22 -10.90 21.64
N ILE A 284 9.06 -10.29 21.44
CA ILE A 284 8.67 -9.04 22.12
C ILE A 284 8.73 -9.13 23.65
N ASP A 285 8.42 -10.27 24.24
CA ASP A 285 8.45 -10.50 25.69
C ASP A 285 9.87 -10.79 26.22
N PHE A 286 10.79 -11.23 25.35
CA PHE A 286 12.16 -11.55 25.73
C PHE A 286 13.12 -10.39 25.49
N PHE A 287 12.90 -9.69 24.38
CA PHE A 287 13.78 -8.58 23.98
C PHE A 287 13.00 -7.49 23.27
N HIS A 288 12.94 -6.33 23.90
CA HIS A 288 12.25 -5.16 23.33
C HIS A 288 13.17 -4.37 22.40
N ILE A 289 12.90 -4.40 21.08
CA ILE A 289 13.62 -3.62 20.08
C ILE A 289 12.99 -2.22 20.01
N PRO A 290 13.73 -1.15 20.37
CA PRO A 290 13.24 0.22 20.29
C PRO A 290 12.78 0.59 18.86
N ILE A 291 11.76 1.44 18.76
CA ILE A 291 11.16 1.86 17.48
C ILE A 291 12.20 2.51 16.56
N GLY A 292 13.12 3.32 17.12
CA GLY A 292 14.19 3.96 16.33
C GLY A 292 15.13 2.96 15.68
N ILE A 293 15.47 1.84 16.36
CA ILE A 293 16.28 0.77 15.77
C ILE A 293 15.49 0.07 14.66
N SER A 294 14.20 -0.20 14.89
CA SER A 294 13.32 -0.80 13.88
C SER A 294 13.23 0.06 12.62
N LEU A 295 13.05 1.37 12.78
CA LEU A 295 13.06 2.32 11.67
C LEU A 295 14.41 2.31 10.93
N GLY A 296 15.52 2.32 11.65
CA GLY A 296 16.85 2.26 11.06
C GLY A 296 17.09 0.99 10.25
N VAL A 297 16.67 -0.17 10.77
CA VAL A 297 16.77 -1.46 10.07
C VAL A 297 15.92 -1.47 8.81
N VAL A 298 14.64 -1.06 8.89
CA VAL A 298 13.73 -1.01 7.73
C VAL A 298 14.26 -0.05 6.66
N ALA A 299 14.65 1.17 7.05
CA ALA A 299 15.23 2.15 6.14
C ALA A 299 16.55 1.65 5.52
N GLY A 300 17.40 0.99 6.30
CA GLY A 300 18.64 0.39 5.84
C GLY A 300 18.41 -0.72 4.81
N ILE A 301 17.48 -1.64 5.06
CA ILE A 301 17.11 -2.72 4.13
C ILE A 301 16.58 -2.13 2.83
N LEU A 302 15.67 -1.16 2.89
CA LEU A 302 15.13 -0.50 1.69
C LEU A 302 16.20 0.19 0.88
N THR A 303 17.08 0.98 1.54
CA THR A 303 18.18 1.67 0.88
C THR A 303 19.13 0.69 0.19
N LEU A 304 19.53 -0.37 0.90
CA LEU A 304 20.39 -1.41 0.35
C LEU A 304 19.75 -2.12 -0.84
N THR A 305 18.44 -2.44 -0.73
CA THR A 305 17.68 -3.06 -1.82
C THR A 305 17.67 -2.19 -3.07
N LEU A 306 17.42 -0.88 -2.91
CA LEU A 306 17.42 0.07 -4.02
C LEU A 306 18.82 0.22 -4.66
N LEU A 307 19.88 0.25 -3.84
CA LEU A 307 21.27 0.31 -4.32
C LEU A 307 21.65 -0.95 -5.10
N ILE A 308 21.33 -2.15 -4.58
CA ILE A 308 21.58 -3.42 -5.27
C ILE A 308 20.78 -3.45 -6.58
N ASN A 309 19.52 -3.06 -6.55
CA ASN A 309 18.68 -2.99 -7.74
C ASN A 309 19.26 -2.05 -8.81
N ALA A 310 19.70 -0.86 -8.41
CA ALA A 310 20.37 0.07 -9.33
C ALA A 310 21.68 -0.48 -9.90
N TRP A 311 22.45 -1.23 -9.09
CA TRP A 311 23.69 -1.87 -9.54
C TRP A 311 23.40 -2.99 -10.54
N VAL A 312 22.45 -3.87 -10.26
CA VAL A 312 22.01 -4.96 -11.17
C VAL A 312 21.55 -4.39 -12.50
N ASN A 313 20.71 -3.36 -12.48
CA ASN A 313 20.22 -2.71 -13.70
C ASN A 313 21.37 -2.13 -14.55
N ARG A 314 22.31 -1.42 -13.92
CA ARG A 314 23.50 -0.89 -14.62
C ARG A 314 24.36 -2.00 -15.23
N ARG A 315 24.46 -3.15 -14.55
CA ARG A 315 25.19 -4.31 -15.07
C ARG A 315 24.49 -4.91 -16.29
N ASN A 316 23.17 -5.08 -16.22
CA ASN A 316 22.37 -5.60 -17.32
C ASN A 316 22.40 -4.67 -18.55
N ASP A 317 22.27 -3.35 -18.34
CA ASP A 317 22.38 -2.35 -19.42
C ASP A 317 23.77 -2.38 -20.11
N ARG A 318 24.84 -2.66 -19.35
CA ARG A 318 26.20 -2.81 -19.93
C ARG A 318 26.37 -4.10 -20.71
N LEU A 319 25.73 -5.20 -20.27
CA LEU A 319 25.78 -6.48 -20.97
C LEU A 319 24.96 -6.42 -22.27
N ALA A 320 23.79 -5.80 -22.25
CA ALA A 320 22.96 -5.59 -23.43
C ALA A 320 23.66 -4.75 -24.50
N LYS A 321 24.47 -3.75 -24.11
CA LYS A 321 25.28 -2.94 -25.07
C LYS A 321 26.50 -3.66 -25.64
N LYS A 322 26.88 -4.83 -25.12
CA LYS A 322 28.02 -5.63 -25.61
C LYS A 322 27.61 -6.79 -26.51
N GLN A 323 26.31 -7.03 -26.65
CA GLN A 323 25.79 -7.98 -27.64
C GLN A 323 25.57 -7.21 -28.95
N PRO A 324 26.26 -7.58 -30.07
CA PRO A 324 26.19 -6.89 -31.35
C PRO A 324 24.82 -7.02 -32.00
#